data_85363b3baed86aa9b5fd9493795c545c
#
_entry.id   85363b3baed86aa9b5fd9493795c545c
#
_cell.length_a   1.000
_cell.length_b   1.000
_cell.length_c   1.000
_cell.angle_alpha   90.00
_cell.angle_beta   90.00
_cell.angle_gamma   90.00
#
_symmetry.space_group_name_H-M   'P 1'
#
loop_
_entity.id
_entity.type
_entity.pdbx_description
1 polymer ?
#
loop_
_entity_poly.entity_id
_entity_poly.type
_entity_poly.pdbx_seq_one_letter_code
_entity_poly.pdbx_strand_id
1 'polypeptide(L)'
;ANGGNGTISGGDGICSNGGVTISGGSTVTANGGNGGSLVGGDGIRSGGGLTVSDGTVTAKGGNGDSKDGYGGDGIRSGGVVTISGNTVNAAGGYGGKVGGYGICSFDRVAISGGTVEAAGGNGSTGGGSGIYSSVIDLSGSLELTAKAGSPNGKALLQAGHELDLDTIKDKLGPGAKVTVTDADGKVNQVSIPRPVEPEEPVIPEESSSSSDGGSATPSAPASSLPGLTVTDKSGAVISYTSTQSGNTLTVCVGRFTASFRISLAALRQLRAEGIETITFQTILCSTTLSVDELLAMGGEDAEAVLTHRLTDSSLTVG
;
A
#
# COMPACT_ATOMS: atom_id res chain seq x y z
N ALA A 1 13.89 8.58 15.07
CA ALA A 1 13.85 9.91 15.71
C ALA A 1 13.03 9.83 17.00
N ASN A 2 13.46 10.50 18.05
CA ASN A 2 12.74 10.55 19.31
C ASN A 2 12.61 12.01 19.76
N GLY A 3 11.40 12.42 20.08
CA GLY A 3 11.11 13.68 20.73
C GLY A 3 11.54 13.63 22.22
N GLY A 4 12.00 14.75 22.74
CA GLY A 4 12.36 14.86 24.15
C GLY A 4 11.13 14.94 25.05
N ASN A 5 11.21 14.35 26.24
CA ASN A 5 10.17 14.53 27.25
C ASN A 5 10.23 15.99 27.80
N GLY A 6 9.08 16.55 28.10
CA GLY A 6 8.95 17.87 28.66
C GLY A 6 8.09 17.91 29.91
N THR A 7 8.35 18.88 30.79
CA THR A 7 7.53 19.08 32.01
C THR A 7 6.13 19.61 31.67
N ILE A 8 5.97 20.28 30.53
CA ILE A 8 4.71 20.82 30.04
C ILE A 8 4.25 19.99 28.85
N SER A 9 4.98 20.02 27.75
CA SER A 9 4.66 19.30 26.51
C SER A 9 5.87 18.50 26.04
N GLY A 10 5.61 17.30 25.50
CA GLY A 10 6.64 16.51 24.82
C GLY A 10 7.02 17.09 23.47
N GLY A 11 8.25 16.84 23.01
CA GLY A 11 8.70 17.17 21.67
C GLY A 11 8.25 16.14 20.64
N ASP A 12 8.06 16.55 19.38
CA ASP A 12 7.73 15.66 18.28
C ASP A 12 8.95 14.81 17.88
N GLY A 13 8.73 13.58 17.42
CA GLY A 13 9.80 12.72 16.92
C GLY A 13 10.39 13.25 15.60
N ILE A 14 9.53 13.58 14.65
CA ILE A 14 9.84 14.29 13.41
C ILE A 14 8.88 15.46 13.29
N CYS A 15 9.42 16.67 13.12
CA CYS A 15 8.60 17.87 12.94
C CYS A 15 9.06 18.65 11.70
N SER A 16 8.08 18.97 10.83
CA SER A 16 8.29 19.83 9.66
C SER A 16 7.19 20.88 9.57
N ASN A 17 7.56 22.13 9.29
CA ASN A 17 6.59 23.19 8.99
C ASN A 17 6.02 23.07 7.56
N GLY A 18 6.72 22.39 6.67
CA GLY A 18 6.27 22.04 5.31
C GLY A 18 5.74 20.62 5.22
N GLY A 19 5.80 20.04 4.02
CA GLY A 19 5.46 18.64 3.79
C GLY A 19 6.54 17.66 4.26
N VAL A 20 6.15 16.40 4.48
CA VAL A 20 7.05 15.28 4.75
C VAL A 20 6.83 14.22 3.68
N THR A 21 7.92 13.73 3.07
CA THR A 21 7.87 12.63 2.09
C THR A 21 8.78 11.50 2.56
N ILE A 22 8.23 10.29 2.60
CA ILE A 22 8.95 9.05 2.92
C ILE A 22 8.84 8.12 1.71
N SER A 23 9.99 7.74 1.15
CA SER A 23 10.09 6.95 -0.09
C SER A 23 11.38 6.13 -0.13
N GLY A 24 11.56 5.31 -1.18
CA GLY A 24 12.81 4.61 -1.45
C GLY A 24 13.13 3.44 -0.52
N GLY A 25 12.12 2.72 -0.03
CA GLY A 25 12.31 1.55 0.84
C GLY A 25 12.84 1.86 2.24
N SER A 26 12.73 3.13 2.68
CA SER A 26 13.26 3.59 3.95
C SER A 26 12.51 2.99 5.14
N THR A 27 13.23 2.76 6.26
CA THR A 27 12.59 2.46 7.55
C THR A 27 12.66 3.69 8.43
N VAL A 28 11.50 4.23 8.81
CA VAL A 28 11.36 5.41 9.66
C VAL A 28 10.69 5.02 10.96
N THR A 29 11.37 5.28 12.08
CA THR A 29 10.78 5.20 13.43
C THR A 29 10.80 6.57 14.06
N ALA A 30 9.63 7.08 14.44
CA ALA A 30 9.44 8.38 15.04
C ALA A 30 8.57 8.27 16.29
N ASN A 31 9.10 8.65 17.43
CA ASN A 31 8.40 8.62 18.71
C ASN A 31 8.31 10.05 19.28
N GLY A 32 7.12 10.47 19.61
CA GLY A 32 6.90 11.69 20.39
C GLY A 32 7.34 11.51 21.84
N GLY A 33 7.84 12.57 22.43
CA GLY A 33 8.18 12.61 23.86
C GLY A 33 6.96 12.78 24.76
N ASN A 34 7.04 12.36 26.00
CA ASN A 34 5.96 12.54 26.97
C ASN A 34 5.87 13.99 27.44
N GLY A 35 4.64 14.48 27.64
CA GLY A 35 4.35 15.76 28.27
C GLY A 35 3.90 15.58 29.72
N GLY A 36 4.53 16.29 30.65
CA GLY A 36 4.22 16.13 32.08
C GLY A 36 2.90 16.78 32.50
N SER A 37 2.48 17.88 31.86
CA SER A 37 1.27 18.59 32.31
C SER A 37 0.25 18.90 31.21
N LEU A 38 0.60 18.91 29.93
CA LEU A 38 -0.34 19.24 28.86
C LEU A 38 -0.46 18.16 27.78
N VAL A 39 0.52 18.06 26.87
CA VAL A 39 0.37 17.28 25.65
C VAL A 39 1.63 16.43 25.42
N GLY A 40 1.46 15.16 25.06
CA GLY A 40 2.51 14.34 24.46
C GLY A 40 2.90 14.88 23.09
N GLY A 41 4.17 14.75 22.68
CA GLY A 41 4.61 15.09 21.34
C GLY A 41 4.06 14.14 20.29
N ASP A 42 3.93 14.58 19.04
CA ASP A 42 3.52 13.73 17.94
C ASP A 42 4.70 12.83 17.49
N GLY A 43 4.40 11.62 16.98
CA GLY A 43 5.44 10.80 16.35
C GLY A 43 6.00 11.52 15.13
N ILE A 44 5.14 11.82 14.15
CA ILE A 44 5.45 12.63 12.97
C ILE A 44 4.45 13.79 12.89
N ARG A 45 4.97 15.01 12.82
CA ARG A 45 4.19 16.21 12.61
C ARG A 45 4.60 16.92 11.33
N SER A 46 3.62 17.15 10.44
CA SER A 46 3.79 17.89 9.19
C SER A 46 2.85 19.10 9.15
N GLY A 47 3.38 20.29 8.95
CA GLY A 47 2.57 21.49 8.74
C GLY A 47 1.87 21.54 7.39
N GLY A 48 2.45 20.89 6.37
CA GLY A 48 1.86 20.63 5.07
C GLY A 48 1.31 19.21 4.96
N GLY A 49 1.40 18.61 3.77
CA GLY A 49 1.00 17.23 3.54
C GLY A 49 2.06 16.20 3.97
N LEU A 50 1.65 14.95 4.17
CA LEU A 50 2.55 13.81 4.39
C LEU A 50 2.32 12.77 3.31
N THR A 51 3.40 12.34 2.64
CA THR A 51 3.35 11.28 1.61
C THR A 51 4.23 10.12 2.02
N VAL A 52 3.67 8.92 2.04
CA VAL A 52 4.41 7.67 2.25
C VAL A 52 4.17 6.78 1.03
N SER A 53 5.16 6.66 0.16
CA SER A 53 5.06 5.93 -1.11
C SER A 53 5.84 4.61 -1.14
N ASP A 54 6.79 4.42 -0.22
CA ASP A 54 7.56 3.18 -0.12
C ASP A 54 8.27 3.11 1.25
N GLY A 55 8.46 1.90 1.77
CA GLY A 55 9.18 1.65 3.01
C GLY A 55 8.30 1.27 4.20
N THR A 56 8.85 1.37 5.39
CA THR A 56 8.16 1.07 6.65
C THR A 56 8.18 2.28 7.57
N VAL A 57 7.02 2.70 8.03
CA VAL A 57 6.87 3.82 8.98
C VAL A 57 6.29 3.31 10.29
N THR A 58 6.96 3.61 11.39
CA THR A 58 6.42 3.43 12.74
C THR A 58 6.42 4.80 13.41
N ALA A 59 5.23 5.31 13.71
CA ALA A 59 5.04 6.61 14.34
C ALA A 59 4.21 6.49 15.61
N LYS A 60 4.76 6.91 16.75
CA LYS A 60 4.07 6.82 18.05
C LYS A 60 4.00 8.20 18.70
N GLY A 61 2.80 8.59 19.10
CA GLY A 61 2.61 9.76 19.95
C GLY A 61 3.08 9.51 21.38
N GLY A 62 3.61 10.55 22.01
CA GLY A 62 3.98 10.56 23.44
C GLY A 62 2.74 10.66 24.35
N ASN A 63 2.91 10.32 25.61
CA ASN A 63 1.82 10.40 26.59
C ASN A 63 1.69 11.84 27.14
N GLY A 64 0.46 12.21 27.50
CA GLY A 64 0.17 13.37 28.34
C GLY A 64 -0.26 12.92 29.73
N ASP A 65 0.66 12.88 30.68
CA ASP A 65 0.51 12.14 31.94
C ASP A 65 -0.34 12.85 33.01
N SER A 66 -0.61 14.16 32.84
CA SER A 66 -1.46 14.87 33.80
C SER A 66 -2.95 14.53 33.62
N LYS A 67 -3.73 14.72 34.67
CA LYS A 67 -5.19 14.53 34.67
C LYS A 67 -5.93 15.23 33.51
N ASP A 68 -5.42 16.37 33.08
CA ASP A 68 -5.95 17.17 31.98
C ASP A 68 -5.12 17.04 30.69
N GLY A 69 -4.12 16.15 30.67
CA GLY A 69 -3.19 15.97 29.58
C GLY A 69 -3.80 15.26 28.37
N TYR A 70 -3.29 15.56 27.20
CA TYR A 70 -3.65 14.96 25.92
C TYR A 70 -2.51 14.10 25.41
N GLY A 71 -2.82 12.93 24.88
CA GLY A 71 -1.84 12.12 24.14
C GLY A 71 -1.43 12.80 22.82
N GLY A 72 -0.18 12.64 22.40
CA GLY A 72 0.28 13.04 21.08
C GLY A 72 -0.25 12.11 20.01
N ASP A 73 -0.33 12.56 18.76
CA ASP A 73 -0.76 11.74 17.63
C ASP A 73 0.40 10.87 17.12
N GLY A 74 0.11 9.70 16.57
CA GLY A 74 1.12 8.92 15.85
C GLY A 74 1.63 9.73 14.64
N ILE A 75 0.71 10.09 13.75
CA ILE A 75 0.95 10.96 12.61
C ILE A 75 -0.04 12.12 12.65
N ARG A 76 0.47 13.35 12.57
CA ARG A 76 -0.33 14.57 12.48
C ARG A 76 0.05 15.39 11.25
N SER A 77 -0.91 15.76 10.42
CA SER A 77 -0.69 16.54 9.20
C SER A 77 -1.65 17.72 9.11
N GLY A 78 -1.13 18.90 8.75
CA GLY A 78 -1.94 20.07 8.41
C GLY A 78 -2.62 19.96 7.05
N GLY A 79 -2.04 19.20 6.12
CA GLY A 79 -2.58 18.93 4.78
C GLY A 79 -2.86 17.44 4.56
N VAL A 80 -2.94 17.04 3.29
CA VAL A 80 -3.28 15.67 2.88
C VAL A 80 -2.24 14.66 3.39
N VAL A 81 -2.71 13.54 3.97
CA VAL A 81 -1.92 12.34 4.20
C VAL A 81 -2.18 11.37 3.05
N THR A 82 -1.13 11.00 2.31
CA THR A 82 -1.21 10.03 1.21
C THR A 82 -0.37 8.80 1.54
N ILE A 83 -0.96 7.61 1.51
CA ILE A 83 -0.29 6.33 1.75
C ILE A 83 -0.58 5.40 0.57
N SER A 84 0.50 4.91 -0.07
CA SER A 84 0.38 4.03 -1.24
C SER A 84 1.48 2.95 -1.23
N GLY A 85 1.10 1.70 -0.97
CA GLY A 85 1.97 0.54 -1.21
C GLY A 85 3.10 0.26 -0.22
N ASN A 86 2.92 0.49 1.08
CA ASN A 86 3.93 0.33 2.13
C ASN A 86 3.34 -0.16 3.46
N THR A 87 4.17 -0.22 4.51
CA THR A 87 3.72 -0.55 5.85
C THR A 87 3.76 0.70 6.73
N VAL A 88 2.62 1.09 7.28
CA VAL A 88 2.50 2.21 8.22
C VAL A 88 1.85 1.76 9.52
N ASN A 89 2.57 1.91 10.63
CA ASN A 89 2.08 1.68 11.99
C ASN A 89 2.05 3.02 12.72
N ALA A 90 0.85 3.55 12.96
CA ALA A 90 0.66 4.82 13.62
C ALA A 90 -0.17 4.65 14.91
N ALA A 91 0.36 5.07 16.04
CA ALA A 91 -0.31 4.93 17.33
C ALA A 91 -0.31 6.25 18.09
N GLY A 92 -1.50 6.67 18.53
CA GLY A 92 -1.66 7.80 19.43
C GLY A 92 -1.20 7.47 20.87
N GLY A 93 -0.67 8.44 21.56
CA GLY A 93 -0.26 8.32 22.96
C GLY A 93 -1.44 8.32 23.93
N TYR A 94 -1.21 7.84 25.15
CA TYR A 94 -2.16 7.94 26.24
C TYR A 94 -2.33 9.42 26.64
N GLY A 95 -3.58 9.83 26.94
CA GLY A 95 -3.86 11.13 27.53
C GLY A 95 -4.53 10.97 28.89
N GLY A 96 -4.08 11.70 29.91
CA GLY A 96 -4.78 11.72 31.19
C GLY A 96 -6.24 12.16 31.04
N LYS A 97 -6.56 12.96 30.02
CA LYS A 97 -7.91 13.37 29.64
C LYS A 97 -8.36 12.70 28.34
N VAL A 98 -7.64 12.95 27.23
CA VAL A 98 -7.99 12.43 25.91
C VAL A 98 -6.75 11.83 25.24
N GLY A 99 -6.89 10.62 24.69
CA GLY A 99 -5.84 9.97 23.93
C GLY A 99 -5.60 10.62 22.56
N GLY A 100 -4.37 10.50 22.05
CA GLY A 100 -4.00 10.97 20.72
C GLY A 100 -4.58 10.12 19.60
N TYR A 101 -4.62 10.63 18.39
CA TYR A 101 -5.04 9.89 17.20
C TYR A 101 -3.91 8.99 16.67
N GLY A 102 -4.27 7.87 16.01
CA GLY A 102 -3.28 7.12 15.24
C GLY A 102 -2.78 7.96 14.07
N ILE A 103 -3.69 8.35 13.18
CA ILE A 103 -3.42 9.27 12.05
C ILE A 103 -4.42 10.41 12.11
N CYS A 104 -3.92 11.65 12.11
CA CYS A 104 -4.73 12.86 12.12
C CYS A 104 -4.38 13.73 10.91
N SER A 105 -5.38 14.10 10.10
CA SER A 105 -5.26 15.11 9.05
C SER A 105 -6.39 16.11 9.14
N PHE A 106 -6.09 17.39 9.00
CA PHE A 106 -7.14 18.42 8.96
C PHE A 106 -7.77 18.58 7.57
N ASP A 107 -7.21 17.92 6.55
CA ASP A 107 -7.70 17.94 5.17
C ASP A 107 -8.22 16.54 4.78
N ARG A 108 -7.35 15.66 4.30
CA ARG A 108 -7.72 14.35 3.77
C ARG A 108 -6.71 13.29 4.20
N VAL A 109 -7.18 12.07 4.48
CA VAL A 109 -6.37 10.87 4.52
C VAL A 109 -6.74 9.99 3.33
N ALA A 110 -5.81 9.79 2.41
CA ALA A 110 -5.96 8.95 1.22
C ALA A 110 -5.05 7.71 1.36
N ILE A 111 -5.66 6.52 1.37
CA ILE A 111 -4.94 5.25 1.42
C ILE A 111 -5.36 4.42 0.21
N SER A 112 -4.42 4.11 -0.67
CA SER A 112 -4.71 3.39 -1.92
C SER A 112 -4.02 2.03 -2.03
N GLY A 113 -3.22 1.65 -1.04
CA GLY A 113 -2.53 0.36 -1.00
C GLY A 113 -1.66 0.22 0.24
N GLY A 114 -0.99 -0.93 0.35
CA GLY A 114 -0.11 -1.25 1.49
C GLY A 114 -0.86 -1.76 2.71
N THR A 115 -0.12 -1.92 3.81
CA THR A 115 -0.64 -2.37 5.10
C THR A 115 -0.56 -1.22 6.09
N VAL A 116 -1.71 -0.76 6.59
CA VAL A 116 -1.80 0.35 7.52
C VAL A 116 -2.45 -0.10 8.83
N GLU A 117 -1.75 0.11 9.92
CA GLU A 117 -2.29 -0.03 11.27
C GLU A 117 -2.35 1.36 11.92
N ALA A 118 -3.56 1.78 12.30
CA ALA A 118 -3.80 3.08 12.93
C ALA A 118 -4.57 2.90 14.23
N ALA A 119 -3.93 3.19 15.36
CA ALA A 119 -4.55 3.01 16.67
C ALA A 119 -4.65 4.34 17.44
N GLY A 120 -5.83 4.69 17.89
CA GLY A 120 -6.04 5.78 18.83
C GLY A 120 -5.55 5.43 20.23
N GLY A 121 -4.99 6.41 20.93
CA GLY A 121 -4.58 6.30 22.33
C GLY A 121 -5.79 6.31 23.27
N ASN A 122 -5.64 5.73 24.45
CA ASN A 122 -6.66 5.78 25.49
C ASN A 122 -6.62 7.10 26.26
N GLY A 123 -7.74 7.47 26.87
CA GLY A 123 -7.83 8.60 27.80
C GLY A 123 -8.85 8.34 28.91
N SER A 124 -8.92 9.19 29.92
CA SER A 124 -9.89 9.03 31.00
C SER A 124 -11.30 9.48 30.62
N THR A 125 -11.44 10.47 29.75
CA THR A 125 -12.73 11.00 29.30
C THR A 125 -13.02 10.73 27.81
N GLY A 126 -11.97 10.50 27.01
CA GLY A 126 -12.10 10.19 25.59
C GLY A 126 -10.87 9.49 25.03
N GLY A 127 -11.08 8.45 24.26
CA GLY A 127 -10.03 7.85 23.46
C GLY A 127 -9.84 8.59 22.14
N GLY A 128 -8.63 8.51 21.57
CA GLY A 128 -8.34 8.99 20.21
C GLY A 128 -8.98 8.10 19.17
N SER A 129 -9.14 8.59 17.96
CA SER A 129 -9.55 7.77 16.83
C SER A 129 -8.34 7.06 16.20
N GLY A 130 -8.59 5.90 15.57
CA GLY A 130 -7.57 5.28 14.73
C GLY A 130 -7.15 6.26 13.62
N ILE A 131 -8.11 6.71 12.81
CA ILE A 131 -7.91 7.77 11.82
C ILE A 131 -8.94 8.89 12.04
N TYR A 132 -8.47 10.13 12.06
CA TYR A 132 -9.30 11.34 12.08
C TYR A 132 -8.98 12.19 10.86
N SER A 133 -10.01 12.59 10.11
CA SER A 133 -9.84 13.52 8.98
C SER A 133 -11.16 14.19 8.57
N SER A 134 -11.07 15.30 7.84
CA SER A 134 -12.23 15.88 7.15
C SER A 134 -12.74 14.95 6.05
N VAL A 135 -11.84 14.26 5.34
CA VAL A 135 -12.16 13.26 4.33
C VAL A 135 -11.26 12.04 4.50
N ILE A 136 -11.85 10.85 4.59
CA ILE A 136 -11.13 9.57 4.56
C ILE A 136 -11.45 8.89 3.24
N ASP A 137 -10.43 8.72 2.38
CA ASP A 137 -10.55 8.11 1.07
C ASP A 137 -9.74 6.81 1.03
N LEU A 138 -10.46 5.69 1.01
CA LEU A 138 -9.89 4.35 0.99
C LEU A 138 -10.19 3.71 -0.35
N SER A 139 -9.15 3.27 -1.07
CA SER A 139 -9.30 2.73 -2.41
C SER A 139 -8.22 1.70 -2.74
N GLY A 140 -8.38 0.96 -3.82
CA GLY A 140 -7.39 -0.03 -4.26
C GLY A 140 -7.24 -1.22 -3.32
N SER A 141 -6.17 -1.97 -3.47
CA SER A 141 -5.90 -3.22 -2.74
C SER A 141 -5.14 -2.96 -1.43
N LEU A 142 -5.77 -2.28 -0.49
CA LEU A 142 -5.17 -1.93 0.82
C LEU A 142 -5.53 -2.95 1.90
N GLU A 143 -4.69 -3.08 2.92
CA GLU A 143 -5.01 -3.72 4.18
C GLU A 143 -4.95 -2.68 5.30
N LEU A 144 -6.11 -2.32 5.85
CA LEU A 144 -6.23 -1.34 6.92
C LEU A 144 -6.77 -2.00 8.18
N THR A 145 -6.07 -1.81 9.29
CA THR A 145 -6.57 -2.07 10.63
C THR A 145 -6.63 -0.76 11.40
N ALA A 146 -7.83 -0.29 11.70
CA ALA A 146 -8.04 0.91 12.48
C ALA A 146 -8.69 0.57 13.83
N LYS A 147 -8.09 1.07 14.93
CA LYS A 147 -8.59 0.85 16.30
C LYS A 147 -8.86 2.16 16.98
N ALA A 148 -10.02 2.23 17.61
CA ALA A 148 -10.36 3.33 18.51
C ALA A 148 -9.65 3.20 19.86
N GLY A 149 -9.28 4.31 20.45
CA GLY A 149 -8.92 4.38 21.88
C GLY A 149 -10.17 4.39 22.76
N SER A 150 -10.02 3.96 24.01
CA SER A 150 -11.10 3.91 25.01
C SER A 150 -11.01 5.12 25.96
N PRO A 151 -12.14 5.63 26.46
CA PRO A 151 -13.53 5.39 26.04
C PRO A 151 -13.93 6.24 24.84
N ASN A 152 -15.02 5.86 24.16
CA ASN A 152 -15.74 6.65 23.15
C ASN A 152 -14.96 7.04 21.87
N GLY A 153 -13.71 6.58 21.68
CA GLY A 153 -12.99 6.77 20.44
C GLY A 153 -13.72 6.11 19.26
N LYS A 154 -13.39 6.54 18.02
CA LYS A 154 -13.89 5.93 16.79
C LYS A 154 -12.73 5.37 15.98
N ALA A 155 -12.92 4.21 15.37
CA ALA A 155 -11.85 3.66 14.55
C ALA A 155 -11.54 4.58 13.35
N LEU A 156 -12.58 4.97 12.61
CA LEU A 156 -12.49 5.90 11.47
C LEU A 156 -13.47 7.06 11.72
N LEU A 157 -12.94 8.25 11.99
CA LEU A 157 -13.72 9.44 12.29
C LEU A 157 -13.58 10.47 11.18
N GLN A 158 -14.61 10.61 10.35
CA GLN A 158 -14.64 11.56 9.23
C GLN A 158 -15.59 12.72 9.52
N ALA A 159 -15.09 13.95 9.49
CA ALA A 159 -15.88 15.16 9.70
C ALA A 159 -16.83 15.09 10.94
N GLY A 160 -16.35 14.45 12.02
CA GLY A 160 -17.12 14.28 13.26
C GLY A 160 -18.08 13.09 13.29
N HIS A 161 -18.17 12.31 12.20
CA HIS A 161 -19.01 11.13 12.09
C HIS A 161 -18.17 9.87 11.87
N GLU A 162 -18.60 8.74 12.39
CA GLU A 162 -17.97 7.46 12.11
C GLU A 162 -18.18 7.10 10.63
N LEU A 163 -17.11 6.68 9.94
CA LEU A 163 -17.19 6.30 8.54
C LEU A 163 -17.93 4.97 8.41
N ASP A 164 -18.98 4.97 7.60
CA ASP A 164 -19.70 3.76 7.23
C ASP A 164 -18.91 2.97 6.19
N LEU A 165 -18.51 1.74 6.56
CA LEU A 165 -17.73 0.86 5.69
C LEU A 165 -18.48 0.42 4.43
N ASP A 166 -19.81 0.44 4.43
CA ASP A 166 -20.59 0.09 3.24
C ASP A 166 -20.40 1.12 2.12
N THR A 167 -20.14 2.37 2.48
CA THR A 167 -19.96 3.48 1.51
C THR A 167 -18.63 3.42 0.75
N ILE A 168 -17.68 2.61 1.18
CA ILE A 168 -16.35 2.52 0.55
C ILE A 168 -16.14 1.23 -0.25
N LYS A 169 -17.07 0.28 -0.18
CA LYS A 169 -16.92 -1.04 -0.83
C LYS A 169 -16.59 -0.95 -2.31
N ASP A 170 -17.28 -0.08 -3.03
CA ASP A 170 -17.13 0.08 -4.48
C ASP A 170 -15.80 0.72 -4.90
N LYS A 171 -15.07 1.32 -3.95
CA LYS A 171 -13.77 1.94 -4.18
C LYS A 171 -12.61 0.98 -3.89
N LEU A 172 -12.89 -0.10 -3.16
CA LEU A 172 -11.88 -1.08 -2.75
C LEU A 172 -11.59 -2.05 -3.89
N GLY A 173 -10.31 -2.27 -4.15
CA GLY A 173 -9.84 -3.22 -5.14
C GLY A 173 -9.80 -4.66 -4.64
N PRO A 174 -9.58 -5.62 -5.55
CA PRO A 174 -9.45 -7.03 -5.21
C PRO A 174 -8.39 -7.30 -4.15
N GLY A 175 -8.72 -8.09 -3.14
CA GLY A 175 -7.84 -8.41 -2.02
C GLY A 175 -7.77 -7.33 -0.94
N ALA A 176 -8.52 -6.23 -1.08
CA ALA A 176 -8.61 -5.22 -0.03
C ALA A 176 -9.27 -5.76 1.23
N LYS A 177 -8.79 -5.31 2.37
CA LYS A 177 -9.32 -5.64 3.68
C LYS A 177 -9.28 -4.41 4.59
N VAL A 178 -10.44 -4.02 5.11
CA VAL A 178 -10.57 -2.95 6.08
C VAL A 178 -11.19 -3.53 7.36
N THR A 179 -10.46 -3.50 8.45
CA THR A 179 -10.89 -3.96 9.76
C THR A 179 -10.93 -2.77 10.71
N VAL A 180 -12.05 -2.52 11.35
CA VAL A 180 -12.20 -1.47 12.35
C VAL A 180 -12.59 -2.09 13.69
N THR A 181 -12.02 -1.57 14.77
CA THR A 181 -12.34 -1.96 16.14
C THR A 181 -12.74 -0.70 16.90
N ASP A 182 -13.97 -0.66 17.42
CA ASP A 182 -14.45 0.47 18.23
C ASP A 182 -13.88 0.45 19.66
N ALA A 183 -14.21 1.48 20.44
CA ALA A 183 -13.73 1.62 21.81
C ALA A 183 -14.21 0.51 22.77
N ASP A 184 -15.30 -0.18 22.43
CA ASP A 184 -15.88 -1.28 23.20
C ASP A 184 -15.34 -2.65 22.75
N GLY A 185 -14.43 -2.65 21.76
CA GLY A 185 -13.81 -3.86 21.21
C GLY A 185 -14.64 -4.58 20.15
N LYS A 186 -15.75 -3.99 19.69
CA LYS A 186 -16.54 -4.55 18.60
C LYS A 186 -15.79 -4.38 17.28
N VAL A 187 -15.69 -5.47 16.53
CA VAL A 187 -14.98 -5.51 15.25
C VAL A 187 -15.96 -5.52 14.09
N ASN A 188 -15.77 -4.62 13.14
CA ASN A 188 -16.43 -4.64 11.83
C ASN A 188 -15.36 -4.78 10.73
N GLN A 189 -15.69 -5.51 9.65
CA GLN A 189 -14.75 -5.76 8.58
C GLN A 189 -15.44 -5.72 7.23
N VAL A 190 -14.74 -5.14 6.25
CA VAL A 190 -15.04 -5.27 4.83
C VAL A 190 -13.83 -5.91 4.15
N SER A 191 -14.06 -6.92 3.33
CA SER A 191 -13.03 -7.52 2.50
C SER A 191 -13.56 -7.76 1.09
N ILE A 192 -12.73 -7.48 0.10
CA ILE A 192 -13.01 -7.74 -1.30
C ILE A 192 -12.23 -9.01 -1.68
N PRO A 193 -12.90 -10.09 -2.03
CA PRO A 193 -12.22 -11.31 -2.45
C PRO A 193 -11.28 -11.04 -3.63
N ARG A 194 -10.15 -11.71 -3.64
CA ARG A 194 -9.37 -11.80 -4.88
C ARG A 194 -10.18 -12.66 -5.85
N PRO A 195 -10.22 -12.32 -7.15
CA PRO A 195 -10.75 -13.26 -8.15
C PRO A 195 -10.06 -14.60 -7.96
N VAL A 196 -10.84 -15.65 -7.77
CA VAL A 196 -10.32 -17.02 -7.76
C VAL A 196 -9.90 -17.31 -9.18
N GLU A 197 -8.60 -17.51 -9.40
CA GLU A 197 -8.12 -18.05 -10.67
C GLU A 197 -8.82 -19.41 -10.87
N PRO A 198 -9.45 -19.67 -12.02
CA PRO A 198 -10.08 -20.96 -12.27
C PRO A 198 -9.04 -22.06 -12.08
N GLU A 199 -9.28 -23.00 -11.17
CA GLU A 199 -8.44 -24.19 -11.03
C GLU A 199 -8.42 -24.88 -12.39
N GLU A 200 -7.24 -25.04 -12.98
CA GLU A 200 -7.07 -25.85 -14.18
C GLU A 200 -7.63 -27.25 -13.90
N PRO A 201 -8.40 -27.85 -14.83
CA PRO A 201 -8.92 -29.21 -14.64
C PRO A 201 -7.75 -30.16 -14.42
N VAL A 202 -7.75 -30.81 -13.26
CA VAL A 202 -6.76 -31.84 -12.90
C VAL A 202 -6.92 -32.98 -13.87
N ILE A 203 -6.04 -33.08 -14.86
CA ILE A 203 -5.92 -34.23 -15.73
C ILE A 203 -5.35 -35.35 -14.84
N PRO A 204 -6.02 -36.52 -14.70
CA PRO A 204 -5.45 -37.64 -13.94
C PRO A 204 -4.16 -38.10 -14.62
N GLU A 205 -3.03 -37.98 -13.92
CA GLU A 205 -1.77 -38.57 -14.38
C GLU A 205 -1.89 -40.11 -14.41
N GLU A 206 -1.82 -40.70 -15.58
CA GLU A 206 -1.47 -42.12 -15.70
C GLU A 206 -0.02 -42.31 -15.26
N SER A 207 0.13 -43.19 -14.28
CA SER A 207 1.42 -43.56 -13.69
C SER A 207 2.33 -44.23 -14.70
N SER A 208 3.49 -43.67 -14.97
CA SER A 208 4.65 -44.44 -15.42
C SER A 208 5.88 -44.05 -14.63
N SER A 209 6.37 -45.02 -13.88
CA SER A 209 7.60 -44.98 -13.06
C SER A 209 8.86 -44.87 -13.91
N SER A 210 9.79 -43.97 -13.57
CA SER A 210 11.22 -44.33 -13.45
C SER A 210 12.03 -43.20 -12.85
N SER A 211 12.88 -43.59 -11.92
CA SER A 211 13.87 -42.88 -11.12
C SER A 211 14.86 -42.02 -11.90
N ASP A 212 15.22 -40.80 -11.44
CA ASP A 212 16.56 -40.56 -10.89
C ASP A 212 16.73 -39.10 -10.37
N GLY A 213 17.62 -38.94 -9.41
CA GLY A 213 17.74 -37.79 -8.52
C GLY A 213 18.31 -36.51 -9.15
N GLY A 214 18.02 -35.41 -8.49
CA GLY A 214 18.64 -34.11 -8.76
C GLY A 214 17.95 -32.93 -8.13
N SER A 215 18.49 -32.47 -7.04
CA SER A 215 18.51 -31.10 -6.46
C SER A 215 17.31 -30.16 -6.72
N ALA A 216 16.54 -29.90 -5.67
CA ALA A 216 15.45 -28.93 -5.66
C ALA A 216 15.98 -27.49 -5.68
N THR A 217 15.65 -26.77 -6.74
CA THR A 217 15.57 -25.29 -6.76
C THR A 217 14.10 -24.89 -6.56
N PRO A 218 13.79 -23.82 -5.80
CA PRO A 218 12.41 -23.44 -5.56
C PRO A 218 11.75 -22.94 -6.85
N SER A 219 10.68 -23.61 -7.25
CA SER A 219 9.85 -23.22 -8.40
C SER A 219 9.12 -21.91 -8.13
N ALA A 220 9.27 -20.95 -9.02
CA ALA A 220 8.44 -19.77 -9.12
C ALA A 220 7.03 -20.16 -9.61
N PRO A 221 5.96 -19.49 -9.14
CA PRO A 221 4.62 -19.74 -9.64
C PRO A 221 4.50 -19.21 -11.07
N ALA A 222 4.08 -20.06 -11.96
CA ALA A 222 3.96 -19.79 -13.39
C ALA A 222 2.55 -19.30 -13.74
N SER A 223 2.47 -18.05 -14.21
CA SER A 223 1.57 -17.68 -15.28
C SER A 223 2.49 -17.25 -16.43
N SER A 224 2.84 -18.18 -17.28
CA SER A 224 3.86 -17.91 -18.28
C SER A 224 3.24 -17.78 -19.66
N LEU A 225 3.06 -16.55 -20.11
CA LEU A 225 3.06 -16.31 -21.56
C LEU A 225 4.45 -16.74 -22.08
N PRO A 226 4.52 -17.74 -22.99
CA PRO A 226 5.79 -18.19 -23.50
C PRO A 226 6.57 -17.01 -24.07
N GLY A 227 7.83 -16.84 -23.66
CA GLY A 227 8.70 -15.78 -24.14
C GLY A 227 8.49 -14.39 -23.53
N LEU A 228 7.63 -14.25 -22.50
CA LEU A 228 7.52 -13.03 -21.69
C LEU A 228 8.19 -13.24 -20.32
N THR A 229 9.08 -12.33 -19.98
CA THR A 229 9.71 -12.25 -18.64
C THR A 229 9.49 -10.86 -18.07
N VAL A 230 9.07 -10.78 -16.83
CA VAL A 230 8.94 -9.51 -16.11
C VAL A 230 9.90 -9.49 -14.95
N THR A 231 10.68 -8.40 -14.85
CA THR A 231 11.67 -8.22 -13.78
C THR A 231 11.44 -6.93 -13.03
N ASP A 232 11.83 -6.91 -11.77
CA ASP A 232 11.89 -5.67 -10.98
C ASP A 232 13.17 -4.85 -11.27
N LYS A 233 13.35 -3.74 -10.55
CA LYS A 233 14.52 -2.86 -10.68
C LYS A 233 15.86 -3.54 -10.35
N SER A 234 15.86 -4.65 -9.62
CA SER A 234 17.07 -5.43 -9.28
C SER A 234 17.40 -6.50 -10.31
N GLY A 235 16.52 -6.71 -11.32
CA GLY A 235 16.61 -7.78 -12.30
C GLY A 235 16.02 -9.11 -11.83
N ALA A 236 15.41 -9.16 -10.64
CA ALA A 236 14.71 -10.33 -10.15
C ALA A 236 13.40 -10.57 -10.92
N VAL A 237 13.15 -11.80 -11.35
CA VAL A 237 11.91 -12.17 -12.03
C VAL A 237 10.75 -12.07 -11.05
N ILE A 238 9.68 -11.39 -11.45
CA ILE A 238 8.47 -11.19 -10.66
C ILE A 238 7.24 -11.75 -11.37
N SER A 239 6.25 -12.16 -10.59
CA SER A 239 4.96 -12.64 -11.11
C SER A 239 4.14 -11.50 -11.72
N TYR A 240 3.36 -11.83 -12.73
CA TYR A 240 2.43 -10.93 -13.39
C TYR A 240 1.09 -11.63 -13.61
N THR A 241 0.06 -10.87 -13.88
CA THR A 241 -1.23 -11.37 -14.36
C THR A 241 -1.44 -10.93 -15.80
N SER A 242 -2.09 -11.77 -16.61
CA SER A 242 -2.46 -11.40 -17.98
C SER A 242 -3.96 -11.61 -18.20
N THR A 243 -4.59 -10.70 -18.91
CA THR A 243 -6.00 -10.77 -19.29
C THR A 243 -6.14 -10.42 -20.76
N GLN A 244 -6.98 -11.17 -21.47
CA GLN A 244 -7.29 -10.89 -22.87
C GLN A 244 -8.72 -10.33 -22.98
N SER A 245 -8.85 -9.26 -23.72
CA SER A 245 -10.14 -8.67 -24.07
C SER A 245 -10.16 -8.33 -25.56
N GLY A 246 -10.94 -9.10 -26.33
CA GLY A 246 -10.93 -9.02 -27.78
C GLY A 246 -9.53 -9.33 -28.35
N ASN A 247 -8.99 -8.38 -29.12
CA ASN A 247 -7.67 -8.45 -29.72
C ASN A 247 -6.53 -7.78 -28.90
N THR A 248 -6.81 -7.45 -27.63
CA THR A 248 -5.86 -6.81 -26.72
C THR A 248 -5.49 -7.77 -25.60
N LEU A 249 -4.19 -7.98 -25.39
CA LEU A 249 -3.61 -8.69 -24.25
C LEU A 249 -3.08 -7.67 -23.24
N THR A 250 -3.54 -7.71 -22.00
CA THR A 250 -3.07 -6.84 -20.92
C THR A 250 -2.24 -7.64 -19.93
N VAL A 251 -1.02 -7.20 -19.67
CA VAL A 251 -0.08 -7.76 -18.69
C VAL A 251 0.09 -6.78 -17.55
N CYS A 252 -0.31 -7.19 -16.35
CA CYS A 252 -0.30 -6.34 -15.17
C CYS A 252 0.68 -6.85 -14.12
N VAL A 253 1.40 -5.93 -13.49
CA VAL A 253 2.26 -6.19 -12.33
C VAL A 253 1.91 -5.25 -11.18
N GLY A 254 1.80 -5.80 -9.97
CA GLY A 254 1.56 -5.05 -8.75
C GLY A 254 2.82 -4.32 -8.24
N ARG A 255 3.55 -3.65 -9.14
CA ARG A 255 4.77 -2.88 -8.82
C ARG A 255 4.69 -1.50 -9.46
N PHE A 256 5.40 -0.53 -8.87
CA PHE A 256 5.51 0.83 -9.43
C PHE A 256 6.47 0.89 -10.63
N THR A 257 7.47 0.01 -10.63
CA THR A 257 8.48 -0.09 -11.68
C THR A 257 8.65 -1.54 -12.08
N ALA A 258 8.74 -1.80 -13.38
CA ALA A 258 9.01 -3.13 -13.91
C ALA A 258 9.63 -3.03 -15.31
N SER A 259 10.39 -4.06 -15.68
CA SER A 259 10.83 -4.27 -17.05
C SER A 259 10.13 -5.50 -17.61
N PHE A 260 9.43 -5.32 -18.71
CA PHE A 260 8.74 -6.36 -19.47
C PHE A 260 9.60 -6.70 -20.67
N ARG A 261 10.05 -7.96 -20.76
CA ARG A 261 10.86 -8.46 -21.85
C ARG A 261 10.07 -9.54 -22.59
N ILE A 262 9.82 -9.36 -23.88
CA ILE A 262 9.09 -10.31 -24.71
C ILE A 262 9.86 -10.58 -26.01
N SER A 263 10.01 -11.86 -26.38
CA SER A 263 10.63 -12.22 -27.64
C SER A 263 9.70 -11.91 -28.83
N LEU A 264 10.25 -11.50 -29.94
CA LEU A 264 9.45 -11.27 -31.16
C LEU A 264 8.83 -12.57 -31.69
N ALA A 265 9.44 -13.74 -31.40
CA ALA A 265 8.82 -15.03 -31.69
C ALA A 265 7.51 -15.21 -30.91
N ALA A 266 7.46 -14.85 -29.62
CA ALA A 266 6.25 -14.88 -28.81
C ALA A 266 5.20 -13.88 -29.32
N LEU A 267 5.61 -12.68 -29.73
CA LEU A 267 4.70 -11.70 -30.34
C LEU A 267 4.08 -12.20 -31.66
N ARG A 268 4.83 -12.93 -32.49
CA ARG A 268 4.29 -13.57 -33.71
C ARG A 268 3.24 -14.64 -33.38
N GLN A 269 3.49 -15.41 -32.32
CA GLN A 269 2.51 -16.39 -31.87
C GLN A 269 1.22 -15.71 -31.37
N LEU A 270 1.34 -14.70 -30.54
CA LEU A 270 0.19 -13.89 -30.05
C LEU A 270 -0.56 -13.25 -31.24
N ARG A 271 0.16 -12.77 -32.24
CA ARG A 271 -0.45 -12.22 -33.45
C ARG A 271 -1.26 -13.27 -34.23
N ALA A 272 -0.74 -14.51 -34.31
CA ALA A 272 -1.43 -15.64 -34.96
C ALA A 272 -2.68 -16.06 -34.18
N GLU A 273 -2.72 -15.83 -32.86
CA GLU A 273 -3.86 -16.06 -31.97
C GLU A 273 -4.88 -14.90 -32.00
N GLY A 274 -4.64 -13.86 -32.82
CA GLY A 274 -5.55 -12.74 -33.02
C GLY A 274 -5.29 -11.54 -32.11
N ILE A 275 -4.18 -11.50 -31.39
CA ILE A 275 -3.77 -10.35 -30.58
C ILE A 275 -3.11 -9.30 -31.47
N GLU A 276 -3.68 -8.10 -31.50
CA GLU A 276 -3.18 -6.96 -32.26
C GLU A 276 -2.46 -5.94 -31.41
N THR A 277 -2.84 -5.85 -30.12
CA THR A 277 -2.26 -4.92 -29.17
C THR A 277 -1.89 -5.62 -27.86
N ILE A 278 -0.77 -5.19 -27.27
CA ILE A 278 -0.35 -5.62 -25.94
C ILE A 278 -0.23 -4.41 -25.04
N THR A 279 -0.85 -4.48 -23.86
CA THR A 279 -0.79 -3.44 -22.84
C THR A 279 0.04 -3.93 -21.68
N PHE A 280 1.12 -3.24 -21.35
CA PHE A 280 1.90 -3.47 -20.15
C PHE A 280 1.53 -2.46 -19.09
N GLN A 281 1.14 -2.95 -17.91
CA GLN A 281 0.63 -2.12 -16.84
C GLN A 281 1.39 -2.36 -15.53
N THR A 282 1.86 -1.27 -14.94
CA THR A 282 2.31 -1.17 -13.56
C THR A 282 1.28 -0.40 -12.74
N ILE A 283 1.49 -0.22 -11.44
CA ILE A 283 0.58 0.56 -10.59
C ILE A 283 0.45 2.02 -11.07
N LEU A 284 1.54 2.60 -11.62
CA LEU A 284 1.57 4.03 -12.01
C LEU A 284 1.46 4.28 -13.51
N CYS A 285 1.79 3.30 -14.34
CA CYS A 285 1.93 3.51 -15.77
C CYS A 285 1.31 2.36 -16.55
N SER A 286 0.68 2.71 -17.66
CA SER A 286 0.17 1.75 -18.64
C SER A 286 0.64 2.19 -20.03
N THR A 287 1.23 1.26 -20.78
CA THR A 287 1.68 1.49 -22.16
C THR A 287 1.09 0.43 -23.07
N THR A 288 0.33 0.86 -24.06
CA THR A 288 -0.23 -0.01 -25.09
C THR A 288 0.61 0.09 -26.36
N LEU A 289 1.03 -1.05 -26.87
CA LEU A 289 1.89 -1.18 -28.05
C LEU A 289 1.18 -2.04 -29.11
N SER A 290 1.35 -1.68 -30.36
CA SER A 290 0.92 -2.50 -31.48
C SER A 290 1.88 -3.67 -31.68
N VAL A 291 1.34 -4.88 -31.76
CA VAL A 291 2.14 -6.08 -32.02
C VAL A 291 2.83 -6.00 -33.40
N ASP A 292 2.11 -5.49 -34.41
CA ASP A 292 2.67 -5.32 -35.76
C ASP A 292 3.82 -4.32 -35.80
N GLU A 293 3.73 -3.20 -35.05
CA GLU A 293 4.80 -2.22 -34.95
C GLU A 293 6.04 -2.80 -34.28
N LEU A 294 5.87 -3.55 -33.16
CA LEU A 294 6.96 -4.22 -32.48
C LEU A 294 7.65 -5.23 -33.39
N LEU A 295 6.89 -6.01 -34.16
CA LEU A 295 7.42 -6.98 -35.10
C LEU A 295 8.18 -6.33 -36.27
N ALA A 296 7.80 -5.10 -36.64
CA ALA A 296 8.49 -4.34 -37.68
C ALA A 296 9.84 -3.73 -37.23
N MET A 297 10.07 -3.59 -35.93
CA MET A 297 11.27 -2.96 -35.36
C MET A 297 12.45 -3.89 -35.21
N GLY A 298 12.28 -5.22 -35.24
CA GLY A 298 13.38 -6.16 -34.97
C GLY A 298 13.43 -7.38 -35.86
N GLY A 299 14.58 -8.08 -35.82
CA GLY A 299 14.83 -9.35 -36.53
C GLY A 299 14.15 -10.57 -35.88
N GLU A 300 14.45 -11.78 -36.40
CA GLU A 300 13.78 -13.00 -35.92
C GLU A 300 14.06 -13.34 -34.44
N ASP A 301 15.28 -13.09 -34.00
CA ASP A 301 15.76 -13.40 -32.65
C ASP A 301 15.73 -12.20 -31.68
N ALA A 302 15.15 -11.08 -32.12
CA ALA A 302 15.09 -9.86 -31.31
C ALA A 302 14.08 -9.97 -30.15
N GLU A 303 14.31 -9.17 -29.11
CA GLU A 303 13.42 -9.00 -27.97
C GLU A 303 12.97 -7.54 -27.86
N ALA A 304 11.73 -7.34 -27.47
CA ALA A 304 11.22 -6.05 -27.07
C ALA A 304 11.30 -5.93 -25.53
N VAL A 305 11.93 -4.87 -25.05
CA VAL A 305 12.06 -4.56 -23.61
C VAL A 305 11.41 -3.21 -23.34
N LEU A 306 10.30 -3.22 -22.63
CA LEU A 306 9.65 -2.03 -22.12
C LEU A 306 9.97 -1.89 -20.63
N THR A 307 10.54 -0.77 -20.24
CA THR A 307 10.81 -0.47 -18.82
C THR A 307 9.95 0.70 -18.37
N HIS A 308 9.11 0.46 -17.38
CA HIS A 308 8.39 1.50 -16.65
C HIS A 308 9.16 1.90 -15.41
N ARG A 309 9.47 3.20 -15.29
CA ARG A 309 10.07 3.85 -14.12
C ARG A 309 9.10 4.84 -13.52
N LEU A 310 9.43 5.39 -12.35
CA LEU A 310 8.58 6.35 -11.65
C LEU A 310 8.31 7.63 -12.46
N THR A 311 9.25 8.04 -13.31
CA THR A 311 9.22 9.32 -14.04
C THR A 311 9.16 9.18 -15.55
N ASP A 312 9.50 8.01 -16.08
CA ASP A 312 9.58 7.78 -17.52
C ASP A 312 9.33 6.31 -17.90
N SER A 313 9.10 6.08 -19.18
CA SER A 313 9.05 4.75 -19.77
C SER A 313 9.99 4.70 -20.98
N SER A 314 10.70 3.60 -21.15
CA SER A 314 11.59 3.39 -22.30
C SER A 314 11.28 2.06 -22.96
N LEU A 315 11.29 2.04 -24.30
CA LEU A 315 11.14 0.85 -25.12
C LEU A 315 12.41 0.68 -25.98
N THR A 316 12.95 -0.51 -25.97
CA THR A 316 14.03 -0.93 -26.87
C THR A 316 13.67 -2.23 -27.57
N VAL A 317 14.01 -2.38 -28.84
CA VAL A 317 13.87 -3.62 -29.62
C VAL A 317 15.24 -3.93 -30.24
N GLY A 318 15.79 -5.12 -29.98
CA GLY A 318 17.10 -5.50 -30.46
C GLY A 318 17.49 -6.93 -30.14
#